data_cdb39ffff8b10c4471479eb41a26b459
#
_entry.id   cdb39ffff8b10c4471479eb41a26b459
#
_cell.length_a   1.000
_cell.length_b   1.000
_cell.length_c   1.000
_cell.angle_alpha   90.00
_cell.angle_beta   90.00
_cell.angle_gamma   90.00
#
_symmetry.space_group_name_H-M   'P 1'
#
loop_
_entity.id
_entity.type
_entity.pdbx_description
1 polymer ?
#
loop_
_entity_poly.entity_id
_entity_poly.type
_entity_poly.pdbx_seq_one_letter_code
_entity_poly.pdbx_strand_id
1 'polypeptide(L)'
;MSKQAAPRRVADNEALAVGTQIRGSAQKLNLVAGLIRGKKADEALNILAFSKKAMAVDARKVLASAIANAENNHNLDVDALVVAEASVGKSITMKRFHTRGRGKSTRILKPFSRLRIVVREQEEEA
;
A
#
# COMPACT_ATOMS: atom_id res chain seq x y z
N MET A 1 -8.37 -34.67 -7.08
CA MET A 1 -7.43 -33.93 -7.92
C MET A 1 -7.23 -32.54 -7.38
N SER A 2 -5.99 -32.11 -7.26
CA SER A 2 -5.69 -30.77 -6.82
C SER A 2 -5.99 -29.76 -7.92
N LYS A 3 -6.51 -28.60 -7.57
CA LYS A 3 -6.73 -27.52 -8.51
C LYS A 3 -5.37 -26.95 -8.94
N GLN A 4 -5.28 -26.53 -10.20
CA GLN A 4 -4.10 -25.82 -10.67
C GLN A 4 -3.99 -24.48 -9.90
N ALA A 5 -2.75 -24.06 -9.63
CA ALA A 5 -2.52 -22.76 -9.00
C ALA A 5 -3.05 -21.64 -9.90
N ALA A 6 -3.68 -20.64 -9.29
CA ALA A 6 -4.12 -19.48 -10.04
C ALA A 6 -2.93 -18.76 -10.67
N PRO A 7 -3.08 -18.20 -11.88
CA PRO A 7 -1.99 -17.44 -12.49
C PRO A 7 -1.66 -16.20 -11.65
N ARG A 8 -0.41 -15.76 -11.71
CA ARG A 8 0.01 -14.55 -11.02
C ARG A 8 -0.76 -13.34 -11.56
N ARG A 9 -1.15 -12.46 -10.64
CA ARG A 9 -1.88 -11.23 -10.99
C ARG A 9 -0.98 -10.14 -11.57
N VAL A 10 0.33 -10.32 -11.45
CA VAL A 10 1.33 -9.37 -11.90
C VAL A 10 2.30 -10.06 -12.86
N ALA A 11 3.02 -9.27 -13.64
CA ALA A 11 4.01 -9.78 -14.59
C ALA A 11 5.20 -10.43 -13.86
N ASP A 12 6.01 -11.19 -14.59
CA ASP A 12 7.14 -11.92 -14.01
C ASP A 12 8.20 -11.01 -13.40
N ASN A 13 8.34 -9.78 -13.90
CA ASN A 13 9.27 -8.79 -13.39
C ASN A 13 8.66 -7.88 -12.33
N GLU A 14 7.50 -8.26 -11.80
CA GLU A 14 6.78 -7.48 -10.80
C GLU A 14 6.52 -8.30 -9.54
N ALA A 15 6.43 -7.62 -8.42
CA ALA A 15 5.99 -8.19 -7.16
C ALA A 15 5.02 -7.23 -6.49
N LEU A 16 4.09 -7.76 -5.72
CA LEU A 16 3.09 -6.95 -5.04
C LEU A 16 3.03 -7.25 -3.56
N ALA A 17 2.56 -6.27 -2.81
CA ALA A 17 2.14 -6.43 -1.44
C ALA A 17 0.86 -5.61 -1.21
N VAL A 18 0.01 -6.09 -0.32
CA VAL A 18 -1.25 -5.43 0.00
C VAL A 18 -1.37 -5.25 1.50
N GLY A 19 -1.58 -4.03 1.94
CA GLY A 19 -2.00 -3.72 3.29
C GLY A 19 -3.52 -3.65 3.32
N THR A 20 -4.18 -4.64 3.93
CA THR A 20 -5.62 -4.82 3.81
C THR A 20 -6.43 -3.90 4.72
N GLN A 21 -5.87 -3.49 5.85
CA GLN A 21 -6.59 -2.69 6.85
C GLN A 21 -5.68 -1.63 7.44
N ILE A 22 -5.51 -0.55 6.70
CA ILE A 22 -4.75 0.61 7.16
C ILE A 22 -5.75 1.63 7.69
N ARG A 23 -5.57 2.04 8.94
CA ARG A 23 -6.49 2.99 9.57
C ARG A 23 -6.41 4.35 8.91
N GLY A 24 -7.54 4.85 8.45
CA GLY A 24 -7.68 6.16 7.83
C GLY A 24 -8.53 6.09 6.57
N SER A 25 -8.88 7.25 6.04
CA SER A 25 -9.69 7.34 4.82
C SER A 25 -8.83 7.05 3.59
N ALA A 26 -9.47 6.50 2.55
CA ALA A 26 -8.82 6.24 1.27
C ALA A 26 -8.25 7.51 0.65
N GLN A 27 -8.95 8.64 0.77
CA GLN A 27 -8.49 9.91 0.24
C GLN A 27 -7.18 10.37 0.87
N LYS A 28 -7.07 10.26 2.20
CA LYS A 28 -5.85 10.64 2.93
C LYS A 28 -4.69 9.69 2.63
N LEU A 29 -4.97 8.39 2.57
CA LEU A 29 -3.95 7.41 2.22
C LEU A 29 -3.47 7.60 0.78
N ASN A 30 -4.36 7.99 -0.12
CA ASN A 30 -4.00 8.26 -1.51
C ASN A 30 -3.00 9.42 -1.65
N LEU A 31 -3.05 10.40 -0.75
CA LEU A 31 -2.03 11.46 -0.73
C LEU A 31 -0.65 10.91 -0.42
N VAL A 32 -0.57 9.96 0.52
CA VAL A 32 0.69 9.29 0.85
C VAL A 32 1.17 8.43 -0.32
N ALA A 33 0.26 7.66 -0.91
CA ALA A 33 0.58 6.81 -2.07
C ALA A 33 1.08 7.64 -3.25
N GLY A 34 0.53 8.83 -3.45
CA GLY A 34 0.97 9.76 -4.50
C GLY A 34 2.42 10.20 -4.37
N LEU A 35 2.96 10.22 -3.14
CA LEU A 35 4.35 10.61 -2.91
C LEU A 35 5.36 9.60 -3.46
N ILE A 36 4.97 8.34 -3.56
CA ILE A 36 5.89 7.24 -3.93
C ILE A 36 5.65 6.69 -5.33
N ARG A 37 4.56 7.06 -5.98
CA ARG A 37 4.27 6.56 -7.34
C ARG A 37 5.35 6.96 -8.31
N GLY A 38 5.88 5.98 -9.06
CA GLY A 38 6.89 6.21 -10.06
C GLY A 38 8.30 6.44 -9.54
N LYS A 39 8.51 6.34 -8.24
CA LYS A 39 9.81 6.51 -7.60
C LYS A 39 10.56 5.20 -7.50
N LYS A 40 11.89 5.25 -7.44
CA LYS A 40 12.68 4.06 -7.12
C LYS A 40 12.33 3.57 -5.72
N ALA A 41 12.42 2.26 -5.52
CA ALA A 41 11.99 1.65 -4.26
C ALA A 41 12.75 2.19 -3.05
N ASP A 42 14.06 2.35 -3.14
CA ASP A 42 14.88 2.89 -2.05
C ASP A 42 14.55 4.36 -1.77
N GLU A 43 14.37 5.16 -2.82
CA GLU A 43 13.94 6.55 -2.68
C GLU A 43 12.55 6.64 -2.05
N ALA A 44 11.62 5.78 -2.47
CA ALA A 44 10.28 5.73 -1.91
C ALA A 44 10.29 5.39 -0.41
N LEU A 45 11.13 4.44 0.01
CA LEU A 45 11.30 4.12 1.44
C LEU A 45 11.77 5.33 2.23
N ASN A 46 12.72 6.09 1.69
CA ASN A 46 13.24 7.28 2.35
C ASN A 46 12.19 8.38 2.44
N ILE A 47 11.42 8.59 1.38
CA ILE A 47 10.32 9.57 1.37
C ILE A 47 9.31 9.24 2.47
N LEU A 48 8.93 7.96 2.61
CA LEU A 48 7.97 7.54 3.63
C LEU A 48 8.57 7.62 5.04
N ALA A 49 9.86 7.36 5.19
CA ALA A 49 10.54 7.43 6.49
C ALA A 49 10.57 8.85 7.04
N PHE A 50 10.70 9.85 6.16
CA PHE A 50 10.76 11.26 6.55
C PHE A 50 9.42 11.98 6.46
N SER A 51 8.36 11.29 6.05
CA SER A 51 7.03 11.88 5.99
C SER A 51 6.46 12.08 7.40
N LYS A 52 5.82 13.23 7.60
CA LYS A 52 5.15 13.55 8.87
C LYS A 52 3.76 12.92 9.00
N LYS A 53 3.25 12.32 7.93
CA LYS A 53 1.91 11.71 7.94
C LYS A 53 1.93 10.37 8.68
N ALA A 54 0.94 10.16 9.57
CA ALA A 54 0.85 8.93 10.35
C ALA A 54 0.72 7.67 9.49
N MET A 55 -0.01 7.77 8.38
CA MET A 55 -0.22 6.65 7.46
C MET A 55 1.06 6.26 6.69
N ALA A 56 2.07 7.13 6.66
CA ALA A 56 3.33 6.83 5.99
C ALA A 56 4.05 5.65 6.63
N VAL A 57 3.89 5.44 7.93
CA VAL A 57 4.47 4.30 8.65
C VAL A 57 3.92 2.98 8.09
N ASP A 58 2.61 2.90 7.95
CA ASP A 58 1.96 1.70 7.42
C ASP A 58 2.27 1.50 5.94
N ALA A 59 2.28 2.57 5.16
CA ALA A 59 2.65 2.51 3.75
C ALA A 59 4.10 2.04 3.56
N ARG A 60 5.00 2.47 4.42
CA ARG A 60 6.40 2.02 4.41
C ARG A 60 6.51 0.52 4.66
N LYS A 61 5.73 -0.01 5.60
CA LYS A 61 5.69 -1.46 5.88
C LYS A 61 5.20 -2.25 4.66
N VAL A 62 4.17 -1.77 3.99
CA VAL A 62 3.66 -2.42 2.77
C VAL A 62 4.71 -2.39 1.66
N LEU A 63 5.37 -1.25 1.47
CA LEU A 63 6.43 -1.13 0.46
C LEU A 63 7.62 -2.05 0.79
N ALA A 64 8.04 -2.11 2.05
CA ALA A 64 9.12 -3.01 2.47
C ALA A 64 8.74 -4.47 2.21
N SER A 65 7.49 -4.84 2.44
CA SER A 65 6.97 -6.18 2.13
C SER A 65 7.02 -6.47 0.64
N ALA A 66 6.64 -5.51 -0.21
CA ALA A 66 6.70 -5.67 -1.66
C ALA A 66 8.14 -5.87 -2.15
N ILE A 67 9.10 -5.11 -1.61
CA ILE A 67 10.51 -5.24 -1.93
C ILE A 67 11.05 -6.61 -1.49
N ALA A 68 10.69 -7.05 -0.29
CA ALA A 68 11.10 -8.36 0.22
C ALA A 68 10.52 -9.49 -0.64
N ASN A 69 9.28 -9.37 -1.09
CA ASN A 69 8.67 -10.35 -1.99
C ASN A 69 9.40 -10.40 -3.33
N ALA A 70 9.79 -9.26 -3.86
CA ALA A 70 10.54 -9.18 -5.12
C ALA A 70 11.91 -9.87 -4.99
N GLU A 71 12.62 -9.63 -3.91
CA GLU A 71 13.94 -10.20 -3.68
C GLU A 71 13.88 -11.70 -3.39
N ASN A 72 13.05 -12.10 -2.43
CA ASN A 72 13.08 -13.45 -1.87
C ASN A 72 12.26 -14.45 -2.67
N ASN A 73 11.14 -14.03 -3.25
CA ASN A 73 10.22 -14.93 -3.92
C ASN A 73 10.36 -14.94 -5.44
N HIS A 74 10.90 -13.87 -6.02
CA HIS A 74 10.96 -13.69 -7.47
C HIS A 74 12.37 -13.40 -7.98
N ASN A 75 13.36 -13.33 -7.10
CA ASN A 75 14.78 -13.11 -7.44
C ASN A 75 15.02 -11.86 -8.29
N LEU A 76 14.24 -10.81 -8.06
CA LEU A 76 14.40 -9.55 -8.75
C LEU A 76 15.53 -8.73 -8.12
N ASP A 77 16.16 -7.89 -8.94
CA ASP A 77 17.22 -6.99 -8.47
C ASP A 77 16.60 -5.82 -7.71
N VAL A 78 16.85 -5.76 -6.40
CA VAL A 78 16.29 -4.72 -5.52
C VAL A 78 16.73 -3.32 -5.96
N ASP A 79 17.96 -3.17 -6.46
CA ASP A 79 18.47 -1.87 -6.89
C ASP A 79 17.77 -1.34 -8.14
N ALA A 80 17.16 -2.22 -8.91
CA ALA A 80 16.44 -1.87 -10.14
C ALA A 80 14.93 -1.73 -9.94
N LEU A 81 14.41 -1.87 -8.72
CA LEU A 81 12.98 -1.80 -8.45
C LEU A 81 12.46 -0.37 -8.46
N VAL A 82 11.30 -0.20 -9.10
CA VAL A 82 10.55 1.05 -9.15
C VAL A 82 9.13 0.77 -8.69
N VAL A 83 8.52 1.71 -7.97
CA VAL A 83 7.11 1.61 -7.59
C VAL A 83 6.26 1.86 -8.83
N ALA A 84 5.79 0.78 -9.45
CA ALA A 84 5.00 0.86 -10.68
C ALA A 84 3.55 1.27 -10.38
N GLU A 85 3.02 0.83 -9.25
CA GLU A 85 1.65 1.12 -8.85
C GLU A 85 1.56 1.25 -7.34
N ALA A 86 0.84 2.26 -6.88
CA ALA A 86 0.44 2.40 -5.48
C ALA A 86 -1.02 2.83 -5.49
N SER A 87 -1.92 1.87 -5.42
CA SER A 87 -3.35 2.12 -5.51
C SER A 87 -4.01 1.96 -4.14
N VAL A 88 -5.03 2.77 -3.90
CA VAL A 88 -5.74 2.82 -2.64
C VAL A 88 -7.22 2.54 -2.88
N GLY A 89 -7.78 1.69 -2.04
CA GLY A 89 -9.21 1.40 -2.05
C GLY A 89 -9.78 1.47 -0.65
N LYS A 90 -11.10 1.45 -0.58
CA LYS A 90 -11.80 1.37 0.70
C LYS A 90 -11.76 -0.07 1.21
N SER A 91 -11.50 -0.22 2.51
CA SER A 91 -11.64 -1.48 3.22
C SER A 91 -12.91 -1.41 4.07
N ILE A 92 -12.85 -1.83 5.32
CA ILE A 92 -14.02 -1.77 6.20
C ILE A 92 -14.18 -0.38 6.81
N THR A 93 -15.40 -0.04 7.20
CA THR A 93 -15.69 1.17 7.98
C THR A 93 -16.34 0.74 9.29
N MET A 94 -15.70 1.06 10.39
CA MET A 94 -16.29 0.82 11.72
C MET A 94 -17.21 1.97 12.05
N LYS A 95 -18.44 1.63 12.45
CA LYS A 95 -19.44 2.62 12.82
C LYS A 95 -19.58 2.67 14.32
N ARG A 96 -19.57 3.88 14.87
CA ARG A 96 -19.76 4.14 16.30
C ARG A 96 -20.83 5.21 16.47
N PHE A 97 -21.42 5.24 17.65
CA PHE A 97 -22.38 6.27 17.99
C PHE A 97 -21.77 7.21 19.02
N HIS A 98 -22.06 8.49 18.87
CA HIS A 98 -21.72 9.49 19.85
C HIS A 98 -23.03 10.15 20.30
N THR A 99 -23.29 10.14 21.61
CA THR A 99 -24.47 10.78 22.17
C THR A 99 -24.29 12.30 22.17
N ARG A 100 -25.32 12.98 21.71
CA ARG A 100 -25.41 14.44 21.70
C ARG A 100 -26.52 14.87 22.65
N GLY A 101 -26.60 16.16 22.92
CA GLY A 101 -27.65 16.73 23.77
C GLY A 101 -29.05 16.45 23.24
N ARG A 102 -30.04 16.48 24.13
CA ARG A 102 -31.47 16.28 23.84
C ARG A 102 -31.81 14.88 23.28
N GLY A 103 -31.10 13.86 23.74
CA GLY A 103 -31.37 12.49 23.34
C GLY A 103 -31.00 12.13 21.91
N LYS A 104 -30.31 13.02 21.20
CA LYS A 104 -29.85 12.76 19.83
C LYS A 104 -28.49 12.06 19.85
N SER A 105 -28.28 11.19 18.89
CA SER A 105 -26.98 10.55 18.68
C SER A 105 -26.51 10.81 17.26
N THR A 106 -25.20 10.94 17.08
CA THR A 106 -24.59 11.03 15.76
C THR A 106 -23.72 9.83 15.50
N ARG A 107 -23.63 9.44 14.23
CA ARG A 107 -22.81 8.34 13.78
C ARG A 107 -21.38 8.82 13.59
N ILE A 108 -20.42 8.09 14.17
CA ILE A 108 -19.00 8.30 13.92
C ILE A 108 -18.53 7.18 13.02
N LEU A 109 -17.92 7.55 11.89
CA LEU A 109 -17.37 6.59 10.94
C LEU A 109 -15.86 6.54 11.13
N LYS A 110 -15.33 5.33 11.37
CA LYS A 110 -13.89 5.09 11.44
C LYS A 110 -13.48 4.27 10.24
N PRO A 111 -13.01 4.91 9.15
CA PRO A 111 -12.69 4.22 7.93
C PRO A 111 -11.35 3.51 8.00
N PHE A 112 -11.25 2.40 7.29
CA PHE A 112 -10.00 1.71 7.00
C PHE A 112 -9.82 1.67 5.50
N SER A 113 -8.58 1.63 5.07
CA SER A 113 -8.23 1.64 3.66
C SER A 113 -7.33 0.47 3.32
N ARG A 114 -7.27 0.16 2.04
CA ARG A 114 -6.44 -0.89 1.49
C ARG A 114 -5.41 -0.25 0.56
N LEU A 115 -4.14 -0.60 0.76
CA LEU A 115 -3.06 -0.12 -0.08
C LEU A 115 -2.44 -1.30 -0.82
N ARG A 116 -2.41 -1.21 -2.15
CA ARG A 116 -1.74 -2.18 -3.00
C ARG A 116 -0.54 -1.52 -3.65
N ILE A 117 0.64 -2.08 -3.41
CA ILE A 117 1.88 -1.60 -4.01
C ILE A 117 2.44 -2.68 -4.91
N VAL A 118 2.71 -2.32 -6.16
CA VAL A 118 3.38 -3.17 -7.13
C VAL A 118 4.73 -2.54 -7.43
N VAL A 119 5.79 -3.31 -7.24
CA VAL A 119 7.15 -2.91 -7.63
C VAL A 119 7.56 -3.68 -8.87
N ARG A 120 8.28 -3.01 -9.76
CA ARG A 120 8.73 -3.58 -11.04
C ARG A 120 10.22 -3.39 -11.17
N GLU A 121 10.89 -4.44 -11.62
CA GLU A 121 12.28 -4.35 -12.03
C GLU A 121 12.35 -3.64 -13.38
N GLN A 122 13.06 -2.53 -13.43
CA GLN A 122 13.31 -1.80 -14.67
C GLN A 122 14.78 -1.82 -14.99
N GLU A 123 15.11 -2.11 -16.25
CA GLU A 123 16.46 -1.94 -16.73
C GLU A 123 16.74 -0.45 -16.87
N GLU A 124 17.89 -0.01 -16.37
CA GLU A 124 18.33 1.35 -16.60
C GLU A 124 18.70 1.49 -18.07
N GLU A 125 18.06 2.42 -18.73
CA GLU A 125 18.50 2.79 -20.07
C GLU A 125 19.85 3.49 -19.96
N ALA A 126 20.80 2.94 -20.69
CA ALA A 126 22.15 3.49 -20.73
C ALA A 126 22.18 4.88 -21.40
#